data_75eb54bbc077920b5184e8ead763f529
#
_entry.id   75eb54bbc077920b5184e8ead763f529
#
_cell.length_a   1.000
_cell.length_b   1.000
_cell.length_c   1.000
_cell.angle_alpha   90.00
_cell.angle_beta   90.00
_cell.angle_gamma   90.00
#
_symmetry.space_group_name_H-M   'P 1'
#
loop_
_entity.id
_entity.type
_entity.pdbx_description
1 polymer ?
#
loop_
_entity_poly.entity_id
_entity_poly.type
_entity_poly.pdbx_seq_one_letter_code
_entity_poly.pdbx_strand_id
1 'polypeptide(L)'
;MSGSLLDRVRERLAAESGPLRPTAVAAAIRAESGGLLGDAEVLDNLRLLQTELTGAGPLDPLLAAPGTTDILVTGPDAVWVDDGDGLRRTDIRFSSDDAVRRLAQRLALAAGRRLDEAQPWVDATLNRLGDNGFTVRLHAVLPPVSAGGTCLSLRVLRPATQDLPTLTASGAIAA
;
A
#
# COMPACT_ATOMS: atom_id res chain seq x y z
N MET A 1 25.45 4.20 -13.97
CA MET A 1 24.22 3.40 -13.74
C MET A 1 23.07 4.38 -13.86
N SER A 2 22.32 4.34 -14.97
CA SER A 2 21.18 5.25 -15.17
C SER A 2 20.01 4.72 -14.34
N GLY A 3 19.71 5.38 -13.23
CA GLY A 3 18.49 5.13 -12.48
C GLY A 3 17.25 5.35 -13.38
N SER A 4 16.16 4.67 -13.07
CA SER A 4 14.91 4.88 -13.79
C SER A 4 14.44 6.34 -13.66
N LEU A 5 13.57 6.81 -14.56
CA LEU A 5 12.99 8.16 -14.44
C LEU A 5 12.39 8.37 -13.04
N LEU A 6 11.68 7.36 -12.54
CA LEU A 6 11.06 7.40 -11.21
C LEU A 6 12.08 7.54 -10.08
N ASP A 7 13.25 6.90 -10.19
CA ASP A 7 14.31 7.04 -9.18
C ASP A 7 14.86 8.45 -9.14
N ARG A 8 15.11 9.08 -10.31
CA ARG A 8 15.54 10.47 -10.36
C ARG A 8 14.50 11.44 -9.83
N VAL A 9 13.22 11.20 -10.14
CA VAL A 9 12.11 12.01 -9.59
C VAL A 9 12.03 11.87 -8.06
N ARG A 10 12.20 10.65 -7.53
CA ARG A 10 12.23 10.43 -6.06
C ARG A 10 13.40 11.17 -5.40
N GLU A 11 14.60 11.07 -5.95
CA GLU A 11 15.78 11.79 -5.44
C GLU A 11 15.57 13.30 -5.43
N ARG A 12 15.00 13.84 -6.50
CA ARG A 12 14.65 15.25 -6.60
C ARG A 12 13.63 15.68 -5.55
N LEU A 13 12.53 14.92 -5.42
CA LEU A 13 11.49 15.21 -4.42
C LEU A 13 12.00 15.06 -2.98
N ALA A 14 12.92 14.15 -2.73
CA ALA A 14 13.56 13.99 -1.42
C ALA A 14 14.48 15.18 -1.07
N ALA A 15 15.07 15.86 -2.07
CA ALA A 15 15.88 17.05 -1.87
C ALA A 15 15.04 18.33 -1.66
N GLU A 16 13.77 18.31 -2.06
CA GLU A 16 12.85 19.44 -1.88
C GLU A 16 12.16 19.33 -0.51
N SER A 17 12.52 20.22 0.43
CA SER A 17 11.93 20.27 1.77
C SER A 17 10.53 20.91 1.74
N GLY A 18 9.51 20.15 1.30
CA GLY A 18 8.14 20.64 1.23
C GLY A 18 7.10 19.52 1.15
N PRO A 19 5.79 19.84 1.37
CA PRO A 19 4.74 18.85 1.21
C PRO A 19 4.66 18.39 -0.25
N LEU A 20 4.59 17.08 -0.47
CA LEU A 20 4.46 16.44 -1.78
C LEU A 20 3.09 16.76 -2.40
N ARG A 21 2.98 17.93 -3.02
CA ARG A 21 1.77 18.34 -3.74
C ARG A 21 1.79 17.74 -5.16
N PRO A 22 0.64 17.32 -5.71
CA PRO A 22 0.55 16.76 -7.07
C PRO A 22 1.22 17.62 -8.14
N THR A 23 1.12 18.96 -8.00
CA THR A 23 1.74 19.91 -8.92
C THR A 23 3.27 19.92 -8.85
N ALA A 24 3.85 19.74 -7.66
CA ALA A 24 5.30 19.64 -7.48
C ALA A 24 5.83 18.31 -8.08
N VAL A 25 5.11 17.21 -7.86
CA VAL A 25 5.44 15.90 -8.44
C VAL A 25 5.37 15.93 -9.97
N ALA A 26 4.31 16.51 -10.53
CA ALA A 26 4.21 16.70 -11.99
C ALA A 26 5.32 17.55 -12.58
N ALA A 27 5.72 18.63 -11.88
CA ALA A 27 6.83 19.47 -12.29
C ALA A 27 8.18 18.72 -12.23
N ALA A 28 8.40 17.90 -11.21
CA ALA A 28 9.59 17.06 -11.09
C ALA A 28 9.65 16.00 -12.22
N ILE A 29 8.53 15.34 -12.55
CA ILE A 29 8.44 14.38 -13.67
C ILE A 29 8.81 15.07 -14.99
N ARG A 30 8.22 16.24 -15.28
CA ARG A 30 8.54 17.00 -16.50
C ARG A 30 10.01 17.40 -16.58
N ALA A 31 10.58 17.86 -15.47
CA ALA A 31 11.98 18.25 -15.41
C ALA A 31 12.93 17.08 -15.64
N GLU A 32 12.69 15.92 -14.99
CA GLU A 32 13.54 14.73 -15.10
C GLU A 32 13.38 13.99 -16.43
N SER A 33 12.25 14.18 -17.13
CA SER A 33 12.01 13.65 -18.48
C SER A 33 12.61 14.51 -19.59
N GLY A 34 13.14 15.69 -19.25
CA GLY A 34 13.64 16.63 -20.25
C GLY A 34 12.55 17.17 -21.20
N GLY A 35 11.28 17.11 -20.78
CA GLY A 35 10.14 17.54 -21.61
C GLY A 35 9.75 16.54 -22.70
N LEU A 36 10.31 15.34 -22.71
CA LEU A 36 10.04 14.30 -23.74
C LEU A 36 8.72 13.57 -23.52
N LEU A 37 8.12 13.66 -22.31
CA LEU A 37 6.85 13.01 -22.00
C LEU A 37 5.67 13.91 -22.36
N GLY A 38 4.66 13.32 -23.02
CA GLY A 38 3.37 13.96 -23.25
C GLY A 38 2.57 14.11 -21.93
N ASP A 39 1.55 14.96 -21.93
CA ASP A 39 0.73 15.21 -20.73
C ASP A 39 0.07 13.92 -20.18
N ALA A 40 -0.34 12.99 -21.06
CA ALA A 40 -0.89 11.70 -20.65
C ALA A 40 0.15 10.86 -19.88
N GLU A 41 1.37 10.77 -20.40
CA GLU A 41 2.46 10.02 -19.77
C GLU A 41 2.91 10.66 -18.45
N VAL A 42 2.88 12.00 -18.36
CA VAL A 42 3.13 12.73 -17.09
C VAL A 42 2.05 12.39 -16.07
N LEU A 43 0.78 12.33 -16.47
CA LEU A 43 -0.34 11.96 -15.60
C LEU A 43 -0.24 10.52 -15.13
N ASP A 44 0.15 9.58 -15.99
CA ASP A 44 0.32 8.18 -15.62
C ASP A 44 1.50 8.00 -14.64
N ASN A 45 2.62 8.66 -14.88
CA ASN A 45 3.74 8.67 -13.95
C ASN A 45 3.39 9.37 -12.62
N LEU A 46 2.58 10.44 -12.66
CA LEU A 46 2.07 11.11 -11.46
C LEU A 46 1.21 10.17 -10.63
N ARG A 47 0.25 9.47 -11.26
CA ARG A 47 -0.60 8.47 -10.58
C ARG A 47 0.23 7.36 -9.97
N LEU A 48 1.19 6.81 -10.72
CA LEU A 48 2.09 5.78 -10.23
C LEU A 48 2.86 6.24 -8.99
N LEU A 49 3.44 7.43 -9.03
CA LEU A 49 4.16 8.01 -7.89
C LEU A 49 3.24 8.34 -6.71
N GLN A 50 2.03 8.83 -6.95
CA GLN A 50 1.05 9.07 -5.88
C GLN A 50 0.66 7.76 -5.21
N THR A 51 0.35 6.72 -5.98
CA THR A 51 0.05 5.37 -5.48
C THR A 51 1.22 4.80 -4.66
N GLU A 52 2.45 5.01 -5.13
CA GLU A 52 3.64 4.59 -4.38
C GLU A 52 3.91 5.43 -3.12
N LEU A 53 3.58 6.71 -3.13
CA LEU A 53 3.87 7.62 -2.01
C LEU A 53 2.76 7.68 -0.96
N THR A 54 1.50 7.52 -1.35
CA THR A 54 0.33 7.71 -0.46
C THR A 54 -0.56 6.48 -0.33
N GLY A 55 -0.55 5.58 -1.31
CA GLY A 55 -1.35 4.36 -1.36
C GLY A 55 -0.62 3.13 -0.80
N ALA A 56 -1.17 1.96 -1.08
CA ALA A 56 -0.55 0.67 -0.78
C ALA A 56 0.27 0.11 -1.97
N GLY A 57 0.59 0.95 -2.95
CA GLY A 57 1.39 0.57 -4.11
C GLY A 57 0.71 -0.53 -4.94
N PRO A 58 1.40 -1.65 -5.25
CA PRO A 58 0.82 -2.74 -6.04
C PRO A 58 -0.45 -3.36 -5.42
N LEU A 59 -0.71 -3.12 -4.13
CA LEU A 59 -1.86 -3.67 -3.42
C LEU A 59 -3.14 -2.81 -3.54
N ASP A 60 -3.04 -1.59 -4.09
CA ASP A 60 -4.20 -0.69 -4.23
C ASP A 60 -5.37 -1.29 -5.01
N PRO A 61 -5.16 -2.04 -6.12
CA PRO A 61 -6.27 -2.71 -6.82
C PRO A 61 -7.01 -3.73 -5.93
N LEU A 62 -6.30 -4.43 -5.04
CA LEU A 62 -6.92 -5.36 -4.10
C LEU A 62 -7.71 -4.62 -3.02
N LEU A 63 -7.17 -3.51 -2.49
CA LEU A 63 -7.89 -2.68 -1.52
C LEU A 63 -9.18 -2.10 -2.10
N ALA A 64 -9.15 -1.73 -3.38
CA ALA A 64 -10.31 -1.17 -4.08
C ALA A 64 -11.36 -2.23 -4.46
N ALA A 65 -10.97 -3.51 -4.54
CA ALA A 65 -11.87 -4.58 -4.96
C ALA A 65 -13.02 -4.77 -3.95
N PRO A 66 -14.26 -4.91 -4.43
CA PRO A 66 -15.40 -5.21 -3.56
C PRO A 66 -15.18 -6.52 -2.80
N GLY A 67 -15.57 -6.55 -1.53
CA GLY A 67 -15.48 -7.76 -0.72
C GLY A 67 -14.14 -7.97 -0.04
N THR A 68 -13.03 -7.39 -0.49
CA THR A 68 -11.72 -7.57 0.15
C THR A 68 -11.79 -7.24 1.64
N THR A 69 -11.43 -8.21 2.46
CA THR A 69 -11.34 -8.12 3.91
C THR A 69 -9.89 -8.06 4.37
N ASP A 70 -9.04 -8.91 3.80
CA ASP A 70 -7.65 -9.02 4.20
C ASP A 70 -6.73 -9.17 2.97
N ILE A 71 -5.56 -8.55 3.06
CA ILE A 71 -4.45 -8.70 2.11
C ILE A 71 -3.23 -9.11 2.90
N LEU A 72 -2.59 -10.22 2.51
CA LEU A 72 -1.40 -10.74 3.16
C LEU A 72 -0.25 -10.80 2.18
N VAL A 73 0.92 -10.31 2.60
CA VAL A 73 2.18 -10.45 1.88
C VAL A 73 3.13 -11.24 2.77
N THR A 74 3.53 -12.42 2.33
CA THR A 74 4.46 -13.30 3.07
C THR A 74 5.80 -13.43 2.38
N GLY A 75 6.04 -12.61 1.38
CA GLY A 75 7.24 -12.51 0.59
C GLY A 75 6.96 -11.80 -0.74
N PRO A 76 7.99 -11.43 -1.51
CA PRO A 76 7.83 -10.66 -2.74
C PRO A 76 6.95 -11.34 -3.79
N ASP A 77 6.95 -12.66 -3.84
CA ASP A 77 6.18 -13.48 -4.78
C ASP A 77 4.88 -14.04 -4.18
N ALA A 78 4.56 -13.72 -2.94
CA ALA A 78 3.49 -14.35 -2.19
C ALA A 78 2.52 -13.31 -1.61
N VAL A 79 1.64 -12.82 -2.48
CA VAL A 79 0.55 -11.90 -2.14
C VAL A 79 -0.78 -12.65 -2.19
N TRP A 80 -1.53 -12.56 -1.10
CA TRP A 80 -2.79 -13.25 -0.89
C TRP A 80 -3.90 -12.26 -0.59
N VAL A 81 -5.11 -12.58 -0.96
CA VAL A 81 -6.30 -11.79 -0.65
C VAL A 81 -7.41 -12.68 -0.13
N ASP A 82 -8.13 -12.20 0.86
CA ASP A 82 -9.42 -12.73 1.29
C ASP A 82 -10.51 -11.73 0.92
N ASP A 83 -11.53 -12.18 0.24
CA ASP A 83 -12.68 -11.39 -0.20
C ASP A 83 -14.01 -11.95 0.32
N GLY A 84 -13.93 -12.80 1.35
CA GLY A 84 -15.06 -13.45 2.00
C GLY A 84 -15.29 -14.91 1.55
N ASP A 85 -14.71 -15.30 0.42
CA ASP A 85 -14.76 -16.68 -0.09
C ASP A 85 -13.53 -17.51 0.31
N GLY A 86 -12.67 -16.94 1.15
CA GLY A 86 -11.45 -17.54 1.64
C GLY A 86 -10.18 -17.00 0.99
N LEU A 87 -9.06 -17.39 1.56
CA LEU A 87 -7.74 -16.90 1.18
C LEU A 87 -7.28 -17.47 -0.16
N ARG A 88 -6.98 -16.61 -1.14
CA ARG A 88 -6.46 -16.99 -2.44
C ARG A 88 -5.18 -16.22 -2.79
N ARG A 89 -4.28 -16.86 -3.52
CA ARG A 89 -3.06 -16.24 -4.02
C ARG A 89 -3.39 -15.36 -5.24
N THR A 90 -2.72 -14.21 -5.33
CA THR A 90 -2.84 -13.28 -6.46
C THR A 90 -1.64 -13.38 -7.40
N ASP A 91 -1.72 -12.72 -8.55
CA ASP A 91 -0.60 -12.59 -9.48
C ASP A 91 0.30 -11.39 -9.18
N ILE A 92 -0.03 -10.60 -8.17
CA ILE A 92 0.75 -9.44 -7.76
C ILE A 92 2.09 -9.90 -7.19
N ARG A 93 3.15 -9.23 -7.60
CA ARG A 93 4.52 -9.50 -7.16
C ARG A 93 5.24 -8.19 -6.85
N PHE A 94 6.12 -8.25 -5.88
CA PHE A 94 7.09 -7.20 -5.59
C PHE A 94 8.42 -7.56 -6.24
N SER A 95 9.21 -6.56 -6.59
CA SER A 95 10.53 -6.76 -7.22
C SER A 95 11.56 -7.41 -6.29
N SER A 96 11.38 -7.28 -4.97
CA SER A 96 12.26 -7.83 -3.95
C SER A 96 11.62 -7.75 -2.56
N ASP A 97 12.19 -8.42 -1.55
CA ASP A 97 11.81 -8.26 -0.14
C ASP A 97 12.02 -6.82 0.33
N ASP A 98 13.07 -6.13 -0.14
CA ASP A 98 13.28 -4.72 0.17
C ASP A 98 12.14 -3.82 -0.33
N ALA A 99 11.46 -4.18 -1.42
CA ALA A 99 10.29 -3.44 -1.89
C ALA A 99 9.10 -3.64 -0.94
N VAL A 100 8.89 -4.86 -0.43
CA VAL A 100 7.87 -5.14 0.60
C VAL A 100 8.21 -4.38 1.89
N ARG A 101 9.47 -4.42 2.31
CA ARG A 101 9.95 -3.71 3.50
C ARG A 101 9.73 -2.20 3.41
N ARG A 102 10.10 -1.57 2.28
CA ARG A 102 9.86 -0.12 2.06
C ARG A 102 8.38 0.22 2.13
N LEU A 103 7.51 -0.60 1.54
CA LEU A 103 6.06 -0.41 1.66
C LEU A 103 5.61 -0.48 3.12
N ALA A 104 6.00 -1.52 3.85
CA ALA A 104 5.65 -1.71 5.25
C ALA A 104 6.12 -0.54 6.13
N GLN A 105 7.36 -0.09 5.96
CA GLN A 105 7.94 1.05 6.68
C GLN A 105 7.21 2.36 6.38
N ARG A 106 6.85 2.60 5.11
CA ARG A 106 6.11 3.79 4.69
C ARG A 106 4.70 3.80 5.29
N LEU A 107 3.99 2.66 5.27
CA LEU A 107 2.68 2.52 5.89
C LEU A 107 2.74 2.70 7.41
N ALA A 108 3.76 2.14 8.06
CA ALA A 108 3.99 2.35 9.50
C ALA A 108 4.20 3.84 9.82
N LEU A 109 5.04 4.52 9.04
CA LEU A 109 5.29 5.96 9.20
C LEU A 109 4.01 6.79 8.99
N ALA A 110 3.19 6.46 7.99
CA ALA A 110 1.90 7.11 7.74
C ALA A 110 0.91 6.92 8.91
N ALA A 111 1.04 5.82 9.65
CA ALA A 111 0.31 5.55 10.89
C ALA A 111 0.97 6.18 12.15
N GLY A 112 2.01 6.98 11.98
CA GLY A 112 2.76 7.57 13.10
C GLY A 112 3.56 6.54 13.92
N ARG A 113 3.94 5.41 13.31
CA ARG A 113 4.67 4.32 13.94
C ARG A 113 6.04 4.13 13.30
N ARG A 114 6.93 3.54 14.07
CA ARG A 114 8.27 3.15 13.64
C ARG A 114 8.29 1.67 13.28
N LEU A 115 9.02 1.31 12.24
CA LEU A 115 9.27 -0.07 11.83
C LEU A 115 10.69 -0.18 11.28
N ASP A 116 11.61 -0.72 12.06
CA ASP A 116 13.03 -0.87 11.72
C ASP A 116 13.67 -2.01 12.54
N GLU A 117 15.01 -2.12 12.49
CA GLU A 117 15.75 -3.16 13.21
C GLU A 117 15.57 -3.09 14.72
N ALA A 118 15.36 -1.89 15.28
CA ALA A 118 15.16 -1.72 16.73
C ALA A 118 13.71 -2.00 17.14
N GLN A 119 12.77 -1.85 16.22
CA GLN A 119 11.37 -2.22 16.40
C GLN A 119 10.86 -2.96 15.15
N PRO A 120 11.13 -4.28 15.06
CA PRO A 120 10.92 -5.04 13.84
C PRO A 120 9.46 -5.47 13.60
N TRP A 121 8.52 -4.91 14.32
CA TRP A 121 7.10 -5.17 14.15
C TRP A 121 6.24 -3.92 14.41
N VAL A 122 5.07 -3.88 13.81
CA VAL A 122 4.09 -2.81 13.98
C VAL A 122 2.67 -3.37 13.94
N ASP A 123 1.81 -2.84 14.79
CA ASP A 123 0.35 -2.92 14.73
C ASP A 123 -0.20 -1.50 14.80
N ALA A 124 -0.92 -1.08 13.78
CA ALA A 124 -1.42 0.27 13.66
C ALA A 124 -2.70 0.35 12.83
N THR A 125 -3.41 1.45 12.93
CA THR A 125 -4.54 1.77 12.06
C THR A 125 -4.17 2.93 11.15
N LEU A 126 -4.35 2.74 9.85
CA LEU A 126 -4.24 3.75 8.83
C LEU A 126 -5.64 4.27 8.52
N ASN A 127 -5.83 5.55 8.70
CA ASN A 127 -7.04 6.23 8.26
C ASN A 127 -6.79 6.80 6.87
N ARG A 128 -7.70 6.51 5.91
CA ARG A 128 -7.65 7.03 4.54
C ARG A 128 -6.44 6.53 3.72
N LEU A 129 -6.25 5.22 3.67
CA LEU A 129 -5.30 4.58 2.77
C LEU A 129 -5.90 4.45 1.36
N GLY A 130 -5.10 4.77 0.34
CA GLY A 130 -5.49 4.70 -1.07
C GLY A 130 -6.50 5.78 -1.49
N ASP A 131 -6.85 5.78 -2.77
CA ASP A 131 -7.74 6.80 -3.38
C ASP A 131 -9.16 6.77 -2.78
N ASN A 132 -9.64 5.60 -2.37
CA ASN A 132 -10.95 5.42 -1.76
C ASN A 132 -11.00 5.75 -0.26
N GLY A 133 -9.86 6.10 0.33
CA GLY A 133 -9.80 6.52 1.72
C GLY A 133 -10.17 5.43 2.73
N PHE A 134 -9.79 4.18 2.48
CA PHE A 134 -10.07 3.06 3.38
C PHE A 134 -9.41 3.23 4.74
N THR A 135 -10.12 2.84 5.80
CA THR A 135 -9.50 2.58 7.10
C THR A 135 -8.97 1.15 7.10
N VAL A 136 -7.67 1.01 7.37
CA VAL A 136 -6.98 -0.28 7.28
C VAL A 136 -6.19 -0.52 8.55
N ARG A 137 -6.32 -1.71 9.16
CA ARG A 137 -5.40 -2.16 10.20
C ARG A 137 -4.17 -2.76 9.53
N LEU A 138 -3.03 -2.21 9.88
CA LEU A 138 -1.71 -2.63 9.44
C LEU A 138 -1.05 -3.51 10.49
N HIS A 139 -0.62 -4.70 10.09
CA HIS A 139 0.35 -5.50 10.81
C HIS A 139 1.55 -5.74 9.91
N ALA A 140 2.76 -5.49 10.40
CA ALA A 140 3.97 -5.83 9.66
C ALA A 140 5.07 -6.34 10.59
N VAL A 141 5.88 -7.27 10.08
CA VAL A 141 7.00 -7.89 10.79
C VAL A 141 8.19 -7.99 9.85
N LEU A 142 9.34 -7.53 10.32
CA LEU A 142 10.61 -7.58 9.60
C LEU A 142 11.47 -8.79 10.01
N PRO A 143 12.40 -9.22 9.16
CA PRO A 143 13.49 -10.10 9.57
C PRO A 143 14.31 -9.45 10.71
N PRO A 144 14.90 -10.24 11.63
CA PRO A 144 14.88 -11.71 11.69
C PRO A 144 13.66 -12.30 12.42
N VAL A 145 12.73 -11.47 12.91
CA VAL A 145 11.52 -11.97 13.60
C VAL A 145 10.64 -12.76 12.64
N SER A 146 10.50 -12.29 11.42
CA SER A 146 9.93 -13.06 10.31
C SER A 146 11.04 -13.79 9.56
N ALA A 147 11.07 -15.13 9.66
CA ALA A 147 12.11 -15.95 9.06
C ALA A 147 12.06 -16.01 7.52
N GLY A 148 10.89 -15.76 6.93
CA GLY A 148 10.65 -15.86 5.48
C GLY A 148 10.81 -14.56 4.69
N GLY A 149 11.26 -13.48 5.33
CA GLY A 149 11.29 -12.13 4.76
C GLY A 149 10.29 -11.21 5.44
N THR A 150 10.05 -10.05 4.87
CA THR A 150 9.08 -9.08 5.39
C THR A 150 7.66 -9.60 5.23
N CYS A 151 6.91 -9.67 6.33
CA CYS A 151 5.48 -9.99 6.33
C CYS A 151 4.66 -8.72 6.53
N LEU A 152 3.56 -8.62 5.77
CA LEU A 152 2.62 -7.51 5.83
C LEU A 152 1.20 -8.06 5.80
N SER A 153 0.34 -7.58 6.68
CA SER A 153 -1.10 -7.84 6.69
C SER A 153 -1.86 -6.53 6.73
N LEU A 154 -2.80 -6.37 5.83
CA LEU A 154 -3.72 -5.24 5.74
C LEU A 154 -5.15 -5.76 5.89
N ARG A 155 -5.82 -5.43 6.99
CA ARG A 155 -7.25 -5.69 7.17
C ARG A 155 -8.05 -4.45 6.87
N VAL A 156 -8.94 -4.54 5.88
CA VAL A 156 -9.82 -3.45 5.48
C VAL A 156 -10.99 -3.35 6.45
N LEU A 157 -11.08 -2.24 7.16
CA LEU A 157 -12.19 -1.97 8.08
C LEU A 157 -13.33 -1.32 7.30
N ARG A 158 -14.30 -2.13 6.91
CA ARG A 158 -15.51 -1.65 6.26
C ARG A 158 -16.60 -1.41 7.31
N PRO A 159 -17.45 -0.38 7.16
CA PRO A 159 -18.63 -0.26 7.97
C PRO A 159 -19.48 -1.53 7.88
N ALA A 160 -20.02 -1.98 9.00
CA ALA A 160 -20.95 -3.10 8.99
C ALA A 160 -22.18 -2.71 8.15
N THR A 161 -22.44 -3.48 7.11
CA THR A 161 -23.62 -3.31 6.24
C THR A 161 -24.74 -4.30 6.59
N GLN A 162 -24.47 -5.20 7.53
CA GLN A 162 -25.42 -6.23 7.96
C GLN A 162 -26.31 -5.65 9.05
N ASP A 163 -27.61 -5.67 8.79
CA ASP A 163 -28.63 -5.36 9.78
C ASP A 163 -29.00 -6.61 10.62
N LEU A 164 -29.76 -6.41 11.69
CA LEU A 164 -30.20 -7.51 12.56
C LEU A 164 -30.94 -8.62 11.80
N PRO A 165 -31.88 -8.33 10.87
CA PRO A 165 -32.52 -9.34 10.05
C PRO A 165 -31.54 -10.21 9.27
N THR A 166 -30.53 -9.59 8.65
CA THR A 166 -29.49 -10.31 7.89
C THR A 166 -28.64 -11.18 8.81
N LEU A 167 -28.26 -10.70 10.01
CA LEU A 167 -27.49 -11.46 10.99
C LEU A 167 -28.30 -12.66 11.54
N THR A 168 -29.61 -12.48 11.74
CA THR A 168 -30.50 -13.58 12.16
C THR A 168 -30.64 -14.60 11.05
N ALA A 169 -30.85 -14.16 9.79
CA ALA A 169 -30.99 -15.06 8.64
C ALA A 169 -29.72 -15.87 8.34
N SER A 170 -28.54 -15.29 8.60
CA SER A 170 -27.24 -15.98 8.45
C SER A 170 -26.93 -16.95 9.63
N GLY A 171 -27.72 -16.94 10.69
CA GLY A 171 -27.47 -17.73 11.90
C GLY A 171 -26.33 -17.18 12.79
N ALA A 172 -25.87 -15.97 12.53
CA ALA A 172 -24.83 -15.33 13.33
C ALA A 172 -25.32 -14.92 14.72
N ILE A 173 -26.64 -14.70 14.86
CA ILE A 173 -27.31 -14.49 16.15
C ILE A 173 -28.56 -15.35 16.21
N ALA A 174 -28.87 -15.86 17.41
CA ALA A 174 -30.13 -16.55 17.66
C ALA A 174 -31.28 -15.54 17.67
N ALA A 175 -32.45 -15.94 17.15
CA ALA A 175 -33.66 -15.14 17.20
C ALA A 175 -34.21 -15.08 18.64
#